data_e4a3acc980060caebb19b8581e5f0ec5
#
_entry.id   e4a3acc980060caebb19b8581e5f0ec5
#
_cell.length_a   1.000
_cell.length_b   1.000
_cell.length_c   1.000
_cell.angle_alpha   90.00
_cell.angle_beta   90.00
_cell.angle_gamma   90.00
#
_symmetry.space_group_name_H-M   'P 1'
#
loop_
_entity.id
_entity.type
_entity.pdbx_description
1 polymer ?
#
loop_
_entity_poly.entity_id
_entity_poly.type
_entity_poly.pdbx_seq_one_letter_code
_entity_poly.pdbx_strand_id
1 'polypeptide(L)'
;LIGSELSTLRDFYLAFSNDVVVIAKRKGLAESVNADRIRRRVIYYDENYSDIRDSMPDEVSGFVWSDSENFMEYINPFLKSGNSAEGLLSRFDITTMTMTAQESSVNFTLNTYSKEGSSLPYEEMWVLPLSNFELSGKPVLGDLVGSSANEIIFSTQDGRVMALAIDGTIAMQTSTDGLAPVGGPQLYDWYGNGEQIVFLAAGSKIFAWNEAGDLLPRFPLEMNEQITAPILVQDVLRNGVPEIVVATEDRKVHALDGRGENVRGWPQNTNATVRTQPVFAQLDNVWSIWTFSENALHGWLRSGATRPGYPQFVNARFTNSPLIFDNQITGSAADGYLYSIGQNPLFSDSLATINSEDSVSVRSLYVSNSELNSVSYQENILLNDSTQFYRNDLLITQSVNGSLFLYNKEGKLRLTESLGQPSSQSFPPQIIDINADQNQELLALAEFGRLFAWEVLTEQRVFSIPTSGMKYPIITDLNGDGQKELIAQTREGLRCWTINRE
;
A
#
# COMPACT_ATOMS: atom_id res chain seq x y z
N LEU A 1 -23.60 25.04 -27.28
CA LEU A 1 -23.25 23.84 -28.07
C LEU A 1 -22.54 22.82 -27.15
N ILE A 2 -23.32 22.27 -26.23
CA ILE A 2 -22.87 21.10 -25.45
C ILE A 2 -23.60 19.93 -26.09
N GLY A 3 -22.92 19.30 -27.04
CA GLY A 3 -23.49 18.24 -27.85
C GLY A 3 -23.68 16.92 -27.10
N SER A 4 -24.15 15.91 -27.82
CA SER A 4 -24.46 14.53 -27.39
C SER A 4 -23.31 13.82 -26.66
N GLU A 5 -22.11 14.35 -26.64
CA GLU A 5 -20.94 13.79 -26.00
C GLU A 5 -20.97 13.90 -24.45
N LEU A 6 -21.75 14.83 -23.89
CA LEU A 6 -22.03 14.85 -22.46
C LEU A 6 -22.99 13.75 -21.99
N SER A 7 -23.58 12.99 -22.91
CA SER A 7 -24.42 11.84 -22.57
C SER A 7 -23.65 10.70 -21.87
N THR A 8 -22.33 10.71 -21.91
CA THR A 8 -21.47 9.78 -21.19
C THR A 8 -21.21 10.20 -19.73
N LEU A 9 -21.55 11.42 -19.36
CA LEU A 9 -21.50 11.93 -17.98
C LEU A 9 -22.81 11.58 -17.26
N ARG A 10 -23.10 10.30 -17.08
CA ARG A 10 -24.34 9.87 -16.43
C ARG A 10 -24.41 10.16 -14.95
N ASP A 11 -23.26 10.18 -14.26
CA ASP A 11 -23.19 10.44 -12.82
C ASP A 11 -22.08 11.45 -12.55
N PHE A 12 -22.45 12.64 -12.13
CA PHE A 12 -21.51 13.66 -11.65
C PHE A 12 -22.03 14.29 -10.37
N TYR A 13 -21.09 14.75 -9.56
CA TYR A 13 -21.33 15.46 -8.31
C TYR A 13 -21.05 16.94 -8.53
N LEU A 14 -21.91 17.77 -7.95
CA LEU A 14 -21.76 19.23 -7.97
C LEU A 14 -21.42 19.70 -6.57
N ALA A 15 -20.36 20.47 -6.44
CA ALA A 15 -20.07 21.25 -5.22
C ALA A 15 -20.06 22.72 -5.56
N PHE A 16 -20.63 23.52 -4.67
CA PHE A 16 -20.71 24.98 -4.80
C PHE A 16 -19.80 25.61 -3.75
N SER A 17 -18.90 26.48 -4.20
CA SER A 17 -17.99 27.22 -3.34
C SER A 17 -17.93 28.66 -3.80
N ASN A 18 -18.66 29.56 -3.15
CA ASN A 18 -18.78 30.97 -3.51
C ASN A 18 -19.09 31.13 -5.02
N ASP A 19 -18.10 31.59 -5.79
CA ASP A 19 -18.23 31.91 -7.22
C ASP A 19 -17.82 30.73 -8.13
N VAL A 20 -17.51 29.56 -7.57
CA VAL A 20 -17.03 28.39 -8.33
C VAL A 20 -18.01 27.24 -8.21
N VAL A 21 -18.33 26.63 -9.35
CA VAL A 21 -19.06 25.35 -9.42
C VAL A 21 -18.08 24.26 -9.78
N VAL A 22 -17.92 23.29 -8.92
CA VAL A 22 -17.07 22.11 -9.16
C VAL A 22 -17.94 21.00 -9.70
N ILE A 23 -17.56 20.45 -10.85
CA ILE A 23 -18.20 19.28 -11.46
C ILE A 23 -17.20 18.13 -11.44
N ALA A 24 -17.52 17.06 -10.74
CA ALA A 24 -16.63 15.91 -10.62
C ALA A 24 -17.38 14.59 -10.78
N LYS A 25 -16.72 13.59 -11.32
CA LYS A 25 -17.26 12.21 -11.41
C LYS A 25 -17.37 11.51 -10.06
N ARG A 26 -16.70 12.01 -9.02
CA ARG A 26 -16.66 11.43 -7.68
C ARG A 26 -17.06 12.46 -6.64
N LYS A 27 -17.87 12.03 -5.68
CA LYS A 27 -18.32 12.89 -4.58
C LYS A 27 -17.14 13.44 -3.77
N GLY A 28 -16.19 12.59 -3.38
CA GLY A 28 -15.01 13.00 -2.61
C GLY A 28 -14.17 14.06 -3.30
N LEU A 29 -14.01 13.98 -4.63
CA LEU A 29 -13.29 15.00 -5.39
C LEU A 29 -14.04 16.34 -5.40
N ALA A 30 -15.37 16.33 -5.49
CA ALA A 30 -16.16 17.55 -5.40
C ALA A 30 -16.07 18.19 -3.99
N GLU A 31 -16.01 17.36 -2.94
CA GLU A 31 -15.90 17.80 -1.56
C GLU A 31 -14.49 18.30 -1.20
N SER A 32 -13.42 17.68 -1.78
CA SER A 32 -12.02 18.04 -1.49
C SER A 32 -11.67 19.44 -1.96
N VAL A 33 -12.25 19.92 -3.04
CA VAL A 33 -11.97 21.27 -3.57
C VAL A 33 -12.25 22.38 -2.53
N ASN A 34 -13.30 22.23 -1.72
CA ASN A 34 -13.58 23.18 -0.64
C ASN A 34 -12.53 23.10 0.48
N ALA A 35 -12.12 21.89 0.85
CA ALA A 35 -11.06 21.68 1.85
C ALA A 35 -9.73 22.25 1.35
N ASP A 36 -9.38 21.99 0.09
CA ASP A 36 -8.14 22.49 -0.54
C ASP A 36 -8.12 24.01 -0.63
N ARG A 37 -9.26 24.65 -0.90
CA ARG A 37 -9.37 26.11 -0.89
C ARG A 37 -9.14 26.69 0.51
N ILE A 38 -9.74 26.10 1.54
CA ILE A 38 -9.55 26.54 2.93
C ILE A 38 -8.08 26.37 3.35
N ARG A 39 -7.43 25.29 2.92
CA ARG A 39 -6.03 24.96 3.18
C ARG A 39 -5.05 25.69 2.24
N ARG A 40 -5.53 26.57 1.38
CA ARG A 40 -4.75 27.28 0.35
C ARG A 40 -3.99 26.36 -0.63
N ARG A 41 -4.50 25.17 -0.87
CA ARG A 41 -3.93 24.16 -1.80
C ARG A 41 -4.57 24.22 -3.19
N VAL A 42 -5.05 25.37 -3.61
CA VAL A 42 -5.58 25.60 -4.96
C VAL A 42 -4.58 26.39 -5.77
N ILE A 43 -4.60 26.23 -7.08
CA ILE A 43 -3.70 26.83 -8.06
C ILE A 43 -3.46 28.34 -7.85
N TYR A 44 -4.45 29.07 -7.35
CA TYR A 44 -4.35 30.52 -7.08
C TYR A 44 -3.27 30.86 -6.04
N TYR A 45 -2.90 29.93 -5.17
CA TYR A 45 -1.87 30.09 -4.15
C TYR A 45 -0.54 29.43 -4.55
N ASP A 46 -0.43 28.86 -5.76
CA ASP A 46 0.84 28.37 -6.31
C ASP A 46 1.75 29.56 -6.61
N GLU A 47 3.00 29.50 -6.19
CA GLU A 47 3.98 30.58 -6.32
C GLU A 47 4.22 30.94 -7.78
N ASN A 48 4.11 29.98 -8.70
CA ASN A 48 4.33 30.18 -10.12
C ASN A 48 3.05 30.60 -10.85
N TYR A 49 1.89 30.69 -10.18
CA TYR A 49 0.62 30.93 -10.84
C TYR A 49 0.57 32.31 -11.50
N SER A 50 1.04 33.35 -10.82
CA SER A 50 1.03 34.74 -11.38
C SER A 50 1.85 34.83 -12.64
N ASP A 51 3.06 34.31 -12.64
CA ASP A 51 4.01 34.43 -13.77
C ASP A 51 3.53 33.63 -14.99
N ILE A 52 3.02 32.41 -14.73
CA ILE A 52 2.43 31.57 -15.78
C ILE A 52 1.14 32.21 -16.32
N ARG A 53 0.29 32.77 -15.44
CA ARG A 53 -0.94 33.46 -15.82
C ARG A 53 -0.68 34.64 -16.71
N ASP A 54 0.34 35.45 -16.37
CA ASP A 54 0.75 36.63 -17.13
C ASP A 54 1.38 36.29 -18.49
N SER A 55 1.87 35.04 -18.64
CA SER A 55 2.37 34.53 -19.92
C SER A 55 1.29 34.03 -20.88
N MET A 56 0.03 33.95 -20.43
CA MET A 56 -1.08 33.45 -21.25
C MET A 56 -1.72 34.55 -22.09
N PRO A 57 -2.37 34.20 -23.20
CA PRO A 57 -3.19 35.14 -23.93
C PRO A 57 -4.30 35.75 -23.05
N ASP A 58 -4.62 37.04 -23.28
CA ASP A 58 -5.70 37.73 -22.57
C ASP A 58 -7.08 37.10 -22.77
N GLU A 59 -7.31 36.46 -23.94
CA GLU A 59 -8.54 35.77 -24.26
C GLU A 59 -8.28 34.29 -24.57
N VAL A 60 -8.79 33.42 -23.72
CA VAL A 60 -8.77 31.97 -23.94
C VAL A 60 -10.18 31.36 -23.83
N SER A 61 -10.49 30.44 -24.73
CA SER A 61 -11.78 29.73 -24.72
C SER A 61 -11.78 28.56 -23.73
N GLY A 62 -10.62 28.06 -23.35
CA GLY A 62 -10.41 27.02 -22.37
C GLY A 62 -8.99 26.98 -21.87
N PHE A 63 -8.82 26.55 -20.64
CA PHE A 63 -7.52 26.47 -19.99
C PHE A 63 -7.42 25.19 -19.15
N VAL A 64 -6.30 24.51 -19.27
CA VAL A 64 -5.92 23.38 -18.43
C VAL A 64 -4.59 23.70 -17.78
N TRP A 65 -4.55 23.52 -16.48
CA TRP A 65 -3.34 23.53 -15.68
C TRP A 65 -3.17 22.16 -15.05
N SER A 66 -1.99 21.59 -15.16
CA SER A 66 -1.66 20.32 -14.54
C SER A 66 -0.18 20.28 -14.21
N ASP A 67 0.22 19.58 -13.18
CA ASP A 67 1.58 19.10 -13.18
C ASP A 67 1.81 18.25 -14.44
N SER A 68 3.02 18.28 -14.97
CA SER A 68 3.33 17.70 -16.30
C SER A 68 3.05 16.21 -16.36
N GLU A 69 3.15 15.54 -15.25
CA GLU A 69 2.96 14.12 -15.08
C GLU A 69 1.48 13.72 -15.13
N ASN A 70 0.62 14.42 -14.37
CA ASN A 70 -0.83 14.24 -14.48
C ASN A 70 -1.34 14.55 -15.89
N PHE A 71 -0.73 15.54 -16.55
CA PHE A 71 -1.08 15.89 -17.91
C PHE A 71 -0.86 14.72 -18.87
N MET A 72 0.28 14.03 -18.74
CA MET A 72 0.59 12.85 -19.55
C MET A 72 -0.40 11.72 -19.37
N GLU A 73 -0.87 11.48 -18.16
CA GLU A 73 -1.87 10.47 -17.88
C GLU A 73 -3.18 10.69 -18.66
N TYR A 74 -3.57 11.95 -18.82
CA TYR A 74 -4.75 12.32 -19.60
C TYR A 74 -4.55 12.21 -21.11
N ILE A 75 -3.36 12.53 -21.64
CA ILE A 75 -3.14 12.52 -23.11
C ILE A 75 -2.60 11.20 -23.64
N ASN A 76 -1.99 10.34 -22.81
CA ASN A 76 -1.45 9.03 -23.23
C ASN A 76 -2.43 8.16 -24.01
N PRO A 77 -3.73 8.10 -23.68
CA PRO A 77 -4.70 7.34 -24.48
C PRO A 77 -4.85 7.84 -25.92
N PHE A 78 -4.48 9.08 -26.19
CA PHE A 78 -4.58 9.73 -27.50
C PHE A 78 -3.25 9.72 -28.28
N LEU A 79 -2.14 9.37 -27.60
CA LEU A 79 -0.82 9.29 -28.24
C LEU A 79 -0.62 7.91 -28.86
N LYS A 80 0.01 7.87 -30.03
CA LYS A 80 0.43 6.57 -30.61
C LYS A 80 1.53 5.96 -29.76
N SER A 81 1.42 4.66 -29.47
CA SER A 81 2.42 3.90 -28.73
C SER A 81 3.82 4.06 -29.35
N GLY A 82 4.80 4.38 -28.53
CA GLY A 82 6.21 4.51 -28.92
C GLY A 82 6.71 5.98 -29.04
N ASN A 83 5.95 6.98 -28.63
CA ASN A 83 6.40 8.36 -28.62
C ASN A 83 7.19 8.69 -27.35
N SER A 84 8.36 9.32 -27.56
CA SER A 84 9.23 9.87 -26.52
C SER A 84 8.67 11.11 -25.79
N ALA A 85 7.39 11.44 -25.98
CA ALA A 85 6.77 12.60 -25.36
C ALA A 85 6.69 12.47 -23.82
N GLU A 86 6.53 11.27 -23.30
CA GLU A 86 6.51 10.99 -21.85
C GLU A 86 7.84 11.38 -21.20
N GLY A 87 8.95 10.94 -21.75
CA GLY A 87 10.28 11.26 -21.26
C GLY A 87 10.70 12.73 -21.47
N LEU A 88 10.00 13.47 -22.36
CA LEU A 88 10.24 14.89 -22.55
C LEU A 88 9.43 15.72 -21.53
N LEU A 89 8.16 15.42 -21.34
CA LEU A 89 7.28 16.19 -20.45
C LEU A 89 7.56 15.92 -18.97
N SER A 90 8.07 14.74 -18.63
CA SER A 90 8.50 14.42 -17.26
C SER A 90 9.67 15.27 -16.74
N ARG A 91 10.33 16.03 -17.63
CA ARG A 91 11.40 16.97 -17.24
C ARG A 91 10.90 18.34 -16.79
N PHE A 92 9.59 18.57 -16.85
CA PHE A 92 8.98 19.83 -16.48
C PHE A 92 8.01 19.61 -15.32
N ASP A 93 7.88 20.60 -14.46
CA ASP A 93 7.02 20.52 -13.27
C ASP A 93 5.56 20.80 -13.61
N ILE A 94 5.32 21.76 -14.48
CA ILE A 94 3.98 22.26 -14.81
C ILE A 94 3.77 22.20 -16.31
N THR A 95 2.61 21.70 -16.72
CA THR A 95 2.13 21.80 -18.11
C THR A 95 0.80 22.54 -18.16
N THR A 96 0.72 23.51 -19.02
CA THR A 96 -0.53 24.22 -19.29
C THR A 96 -0.95 24.01 -20.74
N MET A 97 -2.24 23.87 -20.96
CA MET A 97 -2.83 23.86 -22.30
C MET A 97 -3.88 24.96 -22.39
N THR A 98 -3.68 25.87 -23.32
CA THR A 98 -4.67 26.90 -23.69
C THR A 98 -5.39 26.51 -24.97
N MET A 99 -6.68 26.77 -25.01
CA MET A 99 -7.51 26.60 -26.18
C MET A 99 -8.05 27.98 -26.59
N THR A 100 -7.82 28.37 -27.84
CA THR A 100 -8.41 29.58 -28.44
C THR A 100 -9.27 29.18 -29.63
N ALA A 101 -10.55 29.53 -29.58
CA ALA A 101 -11.48 29.29 -30.67
C ALA A 101 -11.53 30.51 -31.59
N GLN A 102 -11.37 30.28 -32.90
CA GLN A 102 -11.59 31.25 -33.96
C GLN A 102 -12.73 30.76 -34.86
N GLU A 103 -13.28 31.63 -35.70
CA GLU A 103 -14.48 31.31 -36.48
C GLU A 103 -14.44 29.97 -37.27
N SER A 104 -13.26 29.51 -37.68
CA SER A 104 -13.09 28.27 -38.47
C SER A 104 -12.03 27.30 -37.90
N SER A 105 -11.42 27.61 -36.77
CA SER A 105 -10.37 26.77 -36.19
C SER A 105 -10.36 26.82 -34.65
N VAL A 106 -9.85 25.74 -34.04
CA VAL A 106 -9.52 25.70 -32.60
C VAL A 106 -8.02 25.45 -32.50
N ASN A 107 -7.31 26.37 -31.88
CA ASN A 107 -5.89 26.26 -31.66
C ASN A 107 -5.64 25.78 -30.22
N PHE A 108 -4.74 24.82 -30.07
CA PHE A 108 -4.26 24.36 -28.79
C PHE A 108 -2.80 24.73 -28.65
N THR A 109 -2.46 25.41 -27.57
CA THR A 109 -1.08 25.74 -27.23
C THR A 109 -0.72 25.03 -25.96
N LEU A 110 0.35 24.22 -25.99
CA LEU A 110 0.91 23.52 -24.85
C LEU A 110 2.19 24.26 -24.42
N ASN A 111 2.23 24.66 -23.15
CA ASN A 111 3.42 25.24 -22.55
C ASN A 111 3.85 24.40 -21.37
N THR A 112 5.16 24.25 -21.18
CA THR A 112 5.77 23.53 -20.08
C THR A 112 6.69 24.44 -19.32
N TYR A 113 6.69 24.33 -17.99
CA TYR A 113 7.46 25.18 -17.10
C TYR A 113 8.22 24.32 -16.11
N SER A 114 9.47 24.69 -15.81
CA SER A 114 10.25 24.16 -14.70
C SER A 114 10.28 25.18 -13.58
N LYS A 115 10.17 24.75 -12.34
CA LYS A 115 10.41 25.59 -11.17
C LYS A 115 11.90 25.92 -11.11
N GLU A 116 12.26 27.20 -10.97
CA GLU A 116 13.65 27.57 -10.79
C GLU A 116 14.20 26.92 -9.51
N GLY A 117 15.24 26.10 -9.67
CA GLY A 117 15.96 25.49 -8.56
C GLY A 117 15.42 24.13 -8.06
N SER A 118 14.37 23.56 -8.67
CA SER A 118 13.92 22.23 -8.28
C SER A 118 14.83 21.15 -8.86
N SER A 119 15.71 20.61 -8.04
CA SER A 119 16.19 19.25 -8.24
C SER A 119 15.01 18.29 -8.02
N LEU A 120 14.85 17.26 -8.85
CA LEU A 120 13.87 16.22 -8.54
C LEU A 120 14.16 15.72 -7.12
N PRO A 121 13.13 15.49 -6.28
CA PRO A 121 13.33 15.00 -4.91
C PRO A 121 13.83 13.55 -4.88
N TYR A 122 14.14 12.98 -6.03
CA TYR A 122 14.62 11.60 -6.19
C TYR A 122 15.52 11.48 -7.42
N GLU A 123 16.43 10.49 -7.38
CA GLU A 123 17.33 10.13 -8.47
C GLU A 123 17.23 8.63 -8.73
N GLU A 124 17.13 8.20 -10.00
CA GLU A 124 17.10 6.79 -10.36
C GLU A 124 18.49 6.17 -10.21
N MET A 125 18.62 5.14 -9.40
CA MET A 125 19.85 4.37 -9.22
C MET A 125 20.02 3.31 -10.30
N TRP A 126 18.97 2.49 -10.49
CA TRP A 126 18.99 1.41 -11.48
C TRP A 126 17.57 0.93 -11.84
N VAL A 127 17.50 0.26 -12.99
CA VAL A 127 16.33 -0.46 -13.48
C VAL A 127 16.73 -1.88 -13.82
N LEU A 128 16.05 -2.86 -13.25
CA LEU A 128 16.07 -4.24 -13.74
C LEU A 128 14.90 -4.43 -14.71
N PRO A 129 15.14 -4.52 -16.03
CA PRO A 129 14.06 -4.70 -16.99
C PRO A 129 13.38 -6.05 -16.77
N LEU A 130 12.09 -6.00 -16.48
CA LEU A 130 11.28 -7.18 -16.26
C LEU A 130 10.17 -7.17 -17.32
N SER A 131 10.49 -7.59 -18.55
CA SER A 131 9.51 -7.64 -19.62
C SER A 131 8.50 -8.77 -19.39
N ASN A 132 7.20 -8.40 -19.42
CA ASN A 132 6.05 -9.29 -19.41
C ASN A 132 5.71 -10.02 -18.10
N PHE A 133 6.14 -9.54 -16.93
CA PHE A 133 5.67 -10.12 -15.69
C PHE A 133 5.49 -9.10 -14.56
N GLU A 134 4.65 -9.46 -13.61
CA GLU A 134 4.35 -8.69 -12.42
C GLU A 134 4.88 -9.42 -11.18
N LEU A 135 5.23 -8.66 -10.15
CA LEU A 135 5.51 -9.23 -8.84
C LEU A 135 4.28 -9.97 -8.32
N SER A 136 4.50 -11.09 -7.66
CA SER A 136 3.43 -11.88 -7.04
C SER A 136 2.97 -11.30 -5.69
N GLY A 137 3.80 -10.46 -5.06
CA GLY A 137 3.55 -9.82 -3.79
C GLY A 137 4.67 -8.86 -3.41
N LYS A 138 4.59 -8.34 -2.20
CA LYS A 138 5.59 -7.40 -1.66
C LYS A 138 6.96 -8.10 -1.58
N PRO A 139 8.04 -7.48 -2.10
CA PRO A 139 9.40 -7.94 -1.88
C PRO A 139 9.78 -7.88 -0.39
N VAL A 140 10.77 -8.66 0.00
CA VAL A 140 11.36 -8.63 1.34
C VAL A 140 12.83 -8.27 1.28
N LEU A 141 13.34 -7.72 2.36
CA LEU A 141 14.75 -7.35 2.51
C LEU A 141 15.40 -8.23 3.56
N GLY A 142 16.62 -8.65 3.33
CA GLY A 142 17.43 -9.37 4.31
C GLY A 142 18.79 -9.75 3.77
N ASP A 143 19.75 -9.94 4.66
CA ASP A 143 21.08 -10.43 4.34
C ASP A 143 21.00 -11.95 4.02
N LEU A 144 20.79 -12.26 2.76
CA LEU A 144 20.64 -13.63 2.27
C LEU A 144 22.01 -14.29 2.03
N VAL A 145 22.98 -13.52 1.50
CA VAL A 145 24.29 -14.08 1.12
C VAL A 145 25.38 -13.89 2.18
N GLY A 146 25.02 -13.35 3.36
CA GLY A 146 25.96 -13.16 4.47
C GLY A 146 26.98 -12.04 4.24
N SER A 147 26.63 -11.06 3.40
CA SER A 147 27.50 -9.92 3.07
C SER A 147 27.40 -8.74 4.04
N SER A 148 26.53 -8.81 5.03
CA SER A 148 26.10 -7.73 5.92
C SER A 148 25.30 -6.62 5.24
N ALA A 149 25.07 -6.70 3.93
CA ALA A 149 24.16 -5.87 3.18
C ALA A 149 22.85 -6.65 2.93
N ASN A 150 21.72 -5.95 2.92
CA ASN A 150 20.45 -6.58 2.61
C ASN A 150 20.29 -6.74 1.10
N GLU A 151 19.88 -7.92 0.66
CA GLU A 151 19.36 -8.15 -0.68
C GLU A 151 17.87 -7.84 -0.75
N ILE A 152 17.40 -7.55 -1.98
CA ILE A 152 15.99 -7.35 -2.31
C ILE A 152 15.47 -8.66 -2.89
N ILE A 153 14.70 -9.42 -2.13
CA ILE A 153 14.17 -10.72 -2.54
C ILE A 153 12.72 -10.57 -2.99
N PHE A 154 12.41 -11.03 -4.20
CA PHE A 154 11.07 -10.94 -4.76
C PHE A 154 10.73 -12.17 -5.61
N SER A 155 9.45 -12.34 -5.85
CA SER A 155 8.90 -13.35 -6.75
C SER A 155 7.95 -12.73 -7.76
N THR A 156 7.79 -13.37 -8.90
CA THR A 156 6.96 -12.92 -10.02
C THR A 156 5.81 -13.88 -10.26
N GLN A 157 4.73 -13.41 -10.86
CA GLN A 157 3.54 -14.24 -11.07
C GLN A 157 3.78 -15.45 -11.99
N ASP A 158 4.82 -15.41 -12.82
CA ASP A 158 5.26 -16.54 -13.64
C ASP A 158 6.16 -17.54 -12.88
N GLY A 159 6.39 -17.32 -11.58
CA GLY A 159 7.08 -18.24 -10.70
C GLY A 159 8.59 -18.05 -10.59
N ARG A 160 9.19 -16.99 -11.14
CA ARG A 160 10.60 -16.68 -10.89
C ARG A 160 10.78 -16.12 -9.48
N VAL A 161 11.90 -16.45 -8.84
CA VAL A 161 12.32 -15.94 -7.53
C VAL A 161 13.73 -15.43 -7.65
N MET A 162 13.96 -14.20 -7.23
CA MET A 162 15.24 -13.51 -7.39
C MET A 162 15.63 -12.77 -6.13
N ALA A 163 16.94 -12.70 -5.88
CA ALA A 163 17.54 -11.77 -4.92
C ALA A 163 18.48 -10.82 -5.66
N LEU A 164 18.37 -9.53 -5.41
CA LEU A 164 19.25 -8.50 -5.98
C LEU A 164 20.06 -7.87 -4.87
N ALA A 165 21.33 -7.64 -5.15
CA ALA A 165 22.14 -6.74 -4.37
C ALA A 165 21.67 -5.29 -4.56
N ILE A 166 22.15 -4.40 -3.68
CA ILE A 166 21.77 -2.98 -3.68
C ILE A 166 22.03 -2.26 -5.00
N ASP A 167 23.04 -2.68 -5.75
CA ASP A 167 23.38 -2.12 -7.06
C ASP A 167 22.54 -2.68 -8.22
N GLY A 168 21.53 -3.51 -7.91
CA GLY A 168 20.65 -4.15 -8.89
C GLY A 168 21.23 -5.42 -9.53
N THR A 169 22.42 -5.87 -9.13
CA THR A 169 22.98 -7.13 -9.63
C THR A 169 22.27 -8.33 -9.03
N ILE A 170 22.11 -9.41 -9.82
CA ILE A 170 21.44 -10.63 -9.39
C ILE A 170 22.38 -11.42 -8.49
N ALA A 171 22.00 -11.56 -7.21
CA ALA A 171 22.71 -12.37 -6.22
C ALA A 171 22.22 -13.83 -6.23
N MET A 172 20.91 -14.06 -6.40
CA MET A 172 20.31 -15.39 -6.45
C MET A 172 19.16 -15.42 -7.47
N GLN A 173 18.99 -16.55 -8.17
CA GLN A 173 17.84 -16.77 -9.03
C GLN A 173 17.40 -18.23 -8.98
N THR A 174 16.10 -18.44 -8.79
CA THR A 174 15.47 -19.78 -8.80
C THR A 174 14.02 -19.66 -9.30
N SER A 175 13.21 -20.73 -9.19
CA SER A 175 11.82 -20.72 -9.64
C SER A 175 10.93 -21.70 -8.88
N THR A 176 9.61 -21.48 -9.00
CA THR A 176 8.55 -22.39 -8.52
C THR A 176 8.13 -23.41 -9.59
N ASP A 177 8.96 -23.71 -10.57
CA ASP A 177 8.65 -24.58 -11.72
C ASP A 177 7.39 -24.11 -12.50
N GLY A 178 7.21 -22.79 -12.61
CA GLY A 178 6.09 -22.19 -13.34
C GLY A 178 4.76 -22.18 -12.58
N LEU A 179 4.73 -22.59 -11.31
CA LEU A 179 3.53 -22.43 -10.47
C LEU A 179 3.40 -20.97 -10.04
N ALA A 180 2.18 -20.44 -10.11
CA ALA A 180 1.89 -19.08 -9.67
C ALA A 180 2.05 -18.95 -8.15
N PRO A 181 2.91 -18.03 -7.66
CA PRO A 181 3.08 -17.81 -6.23
C PRO A 181 1.83 -17.25 -5.56
N VAL A 182 1.70 -17.53 -4.29
CA VAL A 182 0.63 -17.01 -3.41
C VAL A 182 1.24 -15.97 -2.47
N GLY A 183 1.26 -14.72 -2.91
CA GLY A 183 1.92 -13.61 -2.22
C GLY A 183 3.41 -13.49 -2.54
N GLY A 184 4.12 -12.69 -1.74
CA GLY A 184 5.55 -12.50 -1.85
C GLY A 184 6.36 -13.54 -1.04
N PRO A 185 7.70 -13.57 -1.24
CA PRO A 185 8.58 -14.43 -0.48
C PRO A 185 8.66 -14.02 1.01
N GLN A 186 9.11 -14.93 1.83
CA GLN A 186 9.45 -14.69 3.23
C GLN A 186 10.87 -15.16 3.51
N LEU A 187 11.54 -14.47 4.43
CA LEU A 187 12.85 -14.86 4.94
C LEU A 187 12.71 -15.35 6.38
N TYR A 188 13.41 -16.42 6.69
CA TYR A 188 13.48 -16.92 8.05
C TYR A 188 14.79 -17.68 8.29
N ASP A 189 15.41 -17.47 9.47
CA ASP A 189 16.52 -18.29 9.93
C ASP A 189 16.01 -19.66 10.37
N TRP A 190 15.91 -20.57 9.40
CA TRP A 190 15.29 -21.90 9.58
C TRP A 190 16.08 -22.81 10.52
N TYR A 191 17.38 -22.64 10.55
CA TYR A 191 18.29 -23.52 11.31
C TYR A 191 18.76 -22.89 12.63
N GLY A 192 18.45 -21.61 12.87
CA GLY A 192 18.91 -20.87 14.07
C GLY A 192 20.42 -20.59 14.05
N ASN A 193 21.02 -20.54 12.84
CA ASN A 193 22.45 -20.34 12.64
C ASN A 193 22.77 -18.96 12.04
N GLY A 194 21.77 -18.09 11.84
CA GLY A 194 21.89 -16.77 11.23
C GLY A 194 21.72 -16.76 9.71
N GLU A 195 21.71 -17.90 9.04
CA GLU A 195 21.49 -17.99 7.59
C GLU A 195 20.00 -17.85 7.25
N GLN A 196 19.69 -16.97 6.33
CA GLN A 196 18.31 -16.74 5.90
C GLN A 196 17.93 -17.74 4.79
N ILE A 197 16.75 -18.32 4.92
CA ILE A 197 16.13 -19.19 3.92
C ILE A 197 14.95 -18.46 3.29
N VAL A 198 14.83 -18.55 1.97
CA VAL A 198 13.72 -17.97 1.21
C VAL A 198 12.57 -18.96 1.14
N PHE A 199 11.42 -18.61 1.66
CA PHE A 199 10.21 -19.41 1.61
C PHE A 199 9.16 -18.78 0.70
N LEU A 200 8.43 -19.61 -0.06
CA LEU A 200 7.35 -19.17 -0.93
C LEU A 200 6.33 -20.28 -1.15
N ALA A 201 5.05 -19.95 -1.05
CA ALA A 201 3.98 -20.83 -1.50
C ALA A 201 3.65 -20.58 -2.97
N ALA A 202 3.42 -21.65 -3.73
CA ALA A 202 2.95 -21.57 -5.11
C ALA A 202 2.05 -22.76 -5.45
N GLY A 203 0.83 -22.49 -5.92
CA GLY A 203 -0.16 -23.52 -6.15
C GLY A 203 -0.49 -24.30 -4.87
N SER A 204 -0.23 -25.61 -4.86
CA SER A 204 -0.35 -26.48 -3.68
C SER A 204 1.01 -26.79 -3.04
N LYS A 205 2.08 -26.08 -3.38
CA LYS A 205 3.43 -26.40 -2.90
C LYS A 205 4.03 -25.26 -2.08
N ILE A 206 4.89 -25.62 -1.15
CA ILE A 206 5.70 -24.69 -0.37
C ILE A 206 7.15 -24.96 -0.71
N PHE A 207 7.83 -23.96 -1.21
CA PHE A 207 9.23 -23.98 -1.58
C PHE A 207 10.09 -23.36 -0.50
N ALA A 208 11.33 -23.84 -0.37
CA ALA A 208 12.36 -23.24 0.48
C ALA A 208 13.72 -23.37 -0.20
N TRP A 209 14.44 -22.24 -0.34
CA TRP A 209 15.75 -22.18 -1.00
C TRP A 209 16.80 -21.52 -0.10
N ASN A 210 18.04 -22.01 -0.21
CA ASN A 210 19.19 -21.39 0.39
C ASN A 210 19.67 -20.16 -0.43
N GLU A 211 20.76 -19.54 -0.01
CA GLU A 211 21.38 -18.38 -0.64
C GLU A 211 21.87 -18.64 -2.08
N ALA A 212 22.14 -19.86 -2.44
CA ALA A 212 22.53 -20.26 -3.80
C ALA A 212 21.31 -20.50 -4.72
N GLY A 213 20.09 -20.50 -4.19
CA GLY A 213 18.87 -20.85 -4.91
C GLY A 213 18.61 -22.35 -5.00
N ASP A 214 19.36 -23.17 -4.25
CA ASP A 214 19.12 -24.60 -4.17
C ASP A 214 17.97 -24.92 -3.21
N LEU A 215 17.10 -25.85 -3.61
CA LEU A 215 16.02 -26.32 -2.75
C LEU A 215 16.57 -27.01 -1.50
N LEU A 216 15.99 -26.67 -0.36
CA LEU A 216 16.29 -27.40 0.86
C LEU A 216 15.83 -28.87 0.78
N PRO A 217 16.48 -29.79 1.51
CA PRO A 217 16.06 -31.16 1.59
C PRO A 217 14.58 -31.29 1.97
N ARG A 218 13.82 -32.13 1.24
CA ARG A 218 12.37 -32.38 1.36
C ARG A 218 11.45 -31.30 0.79
N PHE A 219 11.97 -30.14 0.42
CA PHE A 219 11.18 -29.16 -0.31
C PHE A 219 11.23 -29.41 -1.83
N PRO A 220 10.17 -29.07 -2.57
CA PRO A 220 8.95 -28.44 -2.06
C PRO A 220 8.08 -29.39 -1.24
N LEU A 221 7.47 -28.88 -0.16
CA LEU A 221 6.42 -29.61 0.56
C LEU A 221 5.12 -29.55 -0.26
N GLU A 222 4.40 -30.64 -0.35
CA GLU A 222 3.19 -30.74 -1.16
C GLU A 222 1.95 -30.84 -0.28
N MET A 223 0.99 -29.93 -0.52
CA MET A 223 -0.32 -29.93 0.13
C MET A 223 -1.33 -30.66 -0.75
N ASN A 224 -2.36 -31.26 -0.13
CA ASN A 224 -3.44 -31.92 -0.86
C ASN A 224 -4.35 -30.93 -1.60
N GLU A 225 -4.39 -29.67 -1.13
CA GLU A 225 -5.27 -28.61 -1.61
C GLU A 225 -4.48 -27.37 -2.00
N GLN A 226 -5.09 -26.49 -2.80
CA GLN A 226 -4.48 -25.22 -3.18
C GLN A 226 -4.28 -24.33 -1.95
N ILE A 227 -3.14 -23.66 -1.89
CA ILE A 227 -2.83 -22.66 -0.87
C ILE A 227 -3.55 -21.36 -1.26
N THR A 228 -4.21 -20.72 -0.31
CA THR A 228 -5.11 -19.59 -0.56
C THR A 228 -4.65 -18.26 0.01
N ALA A 229 -3.63 -18.28 0.86
CA ALA A 229 -3.06 -17.09 1.51
C ALA A 229 -1.53 -17.19 1.57
N PRO A 230 -0.82 -16.04 1.65
CA PRO A 230 0.61 -16.06 1.93
C PRO A 230 0.89 -16.84 3.22
N ILE A 231 1.96 -17.63 3.20
CA ILE A 231 2.36 -18.44 4.36
C ILE A 231 2.96 -17.57 5.46
N LEU A 232 2.97 -18.10 6.69
CA LEU A 232 3.75 -17.55 7.80
C LEU A 232 4.79 -18.60 8.23
N VAL A 233 6.07 -18.22 8.24
CA VAL A 233 7.16 -19.07 8.75
C VAL A 233 7.66 -18.48 10.06
N GLN A 234 7.49 -19.21 11.15
CA GLN A 234 7.89 -18.76 12.48
C GLN A 234 7.89 -19.91 13.49
N ASP A 235 8.72 -19.83 14.55
CA ASP A 235 8.63 -20.73 15.71
C ASP A 235 7.33 -20.45 16.49
N VAL A 236 6.21 -21.01 16.00
CA VAL A 236 4.88 -20.79 16.62
C VAL A 236 4.68 -21.66 17.85
N LEU A 237 5.38 -22.78 17.97
CA LEU A 237 5.38 -23.60 19.18
C LEU A 237 6.31 -23.05 20.27
N ARG A 238 7.19 -22.12 19.92
CA ARG A 238 8.19 -21.52 20.82
C ARG A 238 9.10 -22.56 21.49
N ASN A 239 9.57 -23.48 20.67
CA ASN A 239 10.46 -24.57 21.07
C ASN A 239 11.84 -24.49 20.39
N GLY A 240 12.10 -23.43 19.62
CA GLY A 240 13.33 -23.21 18.86
C GLY A 240 13.35 -23.88 17.50
N VAL A 241 12.21 -24.50 17.08
CA VAL A 241 12.05 -25.10 15.75
C VAL A 241 10.91 -24.38 15.04
N PRO A 242 11.15 -23.78 13.87
CA PRO A 242 10.11 -23.05 13.17
C PRO A 242 9.08 -24.00 12.51
N GLU A 243 7.85 -23.52 12.43
CA GLU A 243 6.75 -24.13 11.69
C GLU A 243 6.33 -23.22 10.54
N ILE A 244 5.59 -23.82 9.60
CA ILE A 244 4.98 -23.14 8.46
C ILE A 244 3.47 -23.15 8.66
N VAL A 245 2.88 -21.97 8.84
CA VAL A 245 1.42 -21.83 8.92
C VAL A 245 0.89 -21.54 7.52
N VAL A 246 -0.03 -22.39 7.05
CA VAL A 246 -0.56 -22.33 5.68
C VAL A 246 -2.08 -22.52 5.68
N ALA A 247 -2.78 -21.71 4.90
CA ALA A 247 -4.22 -21.83 4.68
C ALA A 247 -4.52 -22.45 3.31
N THR A 248 -5.52 -23.33 3.28
CA THR A 248 -5.88 -24.12 2.10
C THR A 248 -7.34 -23.92 1.68
N GLU A 249 -7.67 -24.28 0.42
CA GLU A 249 -8.98 -24.06 -0.18
C GLU A 249 -10.12 -24.81 0.52
N ASP A 250 -9.82 -25.95 1.15
CA ASP A 250 -10.76 -26.72 1.97
C ASP A 250 -11.09 -26.06 3.32
N ARG A 251 -10.75 -24.78 3.47
CA ARG A 251 -11.02 -23.95 4.66
C ARG A 251 -10.32 -24.46 5.91
N LYS A 252 -9.08 -24.86 5.77
CA LYS A 252 -8.22 -25.25 6.89
C LYS A 252 -7.01 -24.33 7.00
N VAL A 253 -6.55 -24.21 8.22
CA VAL A 253 -5.25 -23.64 8.56
C VAL A 253 -4.40 -24.74 9.15
N HIS A 254 -3.25 -24.96 8.59
CA HIS A 254 -2.26 -25.95 8.99
C HIS A 254 -1.11 -25.28 9.71
N ALA A 255 -0.49 -25.97 10.63
CA ALA A 255 0.85 -25.66 11.13
C ALA A 255 1.73 -26.89 10.86
N LEU A 256 2.69 -26.74 9.97
CA LEU A 256 3.53 -27.82 9.45
C LEU A 256 4.93 -27.76 10.04
N ASP A 257 5.48 -28.92 10.37
CA ASP A 257 6.91 -29.06 10.66
C ASP A 257 7.76 -29.06 9.37
N GLY A 258 9.07 -29.15 9.51
CA GLY A 258 10.00 -29.23 8.36
C GLY A 258 9.90 -30.50 7.51
N ARG A 259 9.00 -31.42 7.85
CA ARG A 259 8.68 -32.61 7.04
C ARG A 259 7.41 -32.43 6.22
N GLY A 260 6.69 -31.32 6.44
CA GLY A 260 5.36 -31.10 5.86
C GLY A 260 4.24 -31.83 6.62
N GLU A 261 4.50 -32.32 7.83
CA GLU A 261 3.51 -32.95 8.66
C GLU A 261 2.87 -31.93 9.61
N ASN A 262 1.54 -32.05 9.80
CA ASN A 262 0.87 -31.19 10.78
C ASN A 262 1.40 -31.46 12.19
N VAL A 263 1.77 -30.39 12.90
CA VAL A 263 2.11 -30.51 14.32
C VAL A 263 0.86 -30.88 15.13
N ARG A 264 1.08 -31.43 16.31
CA ARG A 264 -0.03 -31.93 17.16
C ARG A 264 -1.07 -30.84 17.41
N GLY A 265 -2.34 -31.18 17.13
CA GLY A 265 -3.49 -30.30 17.29
C GLY A 265 -3.88 -29.51 16.03
N TRP A 266 -3.14 -29.66 14.95
CA TRP A 266 -3.45 -29.06 13.65
C TRP A 266 -3.80 -30.15 12.62
N PRO A 267 -4.55 -29.84 11.53
CA PRO A 267 -5.05 -28.52 11.12
C PRO A 267 -6.31 -28.06 11.89
N GLN A 268 -6.66 -26.77 11.73
CA GLN A 268 -7.86 -26.16 12.28
C GLN A 268 -8.80 -25.68 11.17
N ASN A 269 -10.12 -25.80 11.40
CA ASN A 269 -11.13 -25.39 10.44
C ASN A 269 -11.50 -23.90 10.59
N THR A 270 -11.80 -23.25 9.47
CA THR A 270 -12.38 -21.91 9.39
C THR A 270 -13.79 -21.98 8.80
N ASN A 271 -14.60 -20.93 9.01
CA ASN A 271 -15.95 -20.83 8.44
C ASN A 271 -15.95 -20.57 6.92
N ALA A 272 -14.89 -19.93 6.41
CA ALA A 272 -14.71 -19.57 5.01
C ALA A 272 -13.22 -19.60 4.63
N THR A 273 -12.92 -19.47 3.36
CA THR A 273 -11.55 -19.46 2.85
C THR A 273 -10.75 -18.28 3.42
N VAL A 274 -9.55 -18.56 3.90
CA VAL A 274 -8.58 -17.55 4.34
C VAL A 274 -7.81 -17.04 3.11
N ARG A 275 -7.76 -15.71 2.93
CA ARG A 275 -7.06 -15.07 1.81
C ARG A 275 -6.00 -14.06 2.24
N THR A 276 -5.94 -13.80 3.54
CA THR A 276 -4.95 -12.90 4.14
C THR A 276 -3.94 -13.71 4.94
N GLN A 277 -2.70 -13.23 4.99
CA GLN A 277 -1.64 -13.91 5.72
C GLN A 277 -2.01 -14.11 7.19
N PRO A 278 -1.86 -15.32 7.75
CA PRO A 278 -1.96 -15.55 9.19
C PRO A 278 -0.89 -14.77 9.95
N VAL A 279 -1.19 -14.39 11.18
CA VAL A 279 -0.28 -13.65 12.05
C VAL A 279 -0.07 -14.42 13.36
N PHE A 280 1.16 -14.50 13.83
CA PHE A 280 1.48 -15.05 15.14
C PHE A 280 1.88 -13.92 16.08
N ALA A 281 1.06 -13.67 17.08
CA ALA A 281 1.26 -12.56 18.00
C ALA A 281 0.69 -12.85 19.39
N GLN A 282 1.18 -12.09 20.35
CA GLN A 282 0.73 -12.12 21.73
C GLN A 282 -0.46 -11.18 21.92
N LEU A 283 -1.53 -11.72 22.50
CA LEU A 283 -2.69 -10.97 22.96
C LEU A 283 -3.02 -11.45 24.37
N ASP A 284 -3.24 -10.54 25.33
CA ASP A 284 -3.45 -10.87 26.76
C ASP A 284 -2.35 -11.79 27.32
N ASN A 285 -1.09 -11.51 26.97
CA ASN A 285 0.08 -12.33 27.33
C ASN A 285 0.06 -13.78 26.81
N VAL A 286 -0.82 -14.11 25.88
CA VAL A 286 -0.94 -15.45 25.29
C VAL A 286 -0.60 -15.42 23.81
N TRP A 287 0.43 -16.15 23.42
CA TRP A 287 0.82 -16.31 22.02
C TRP A 287 -0.21 -17.15 21.27
N SER A 288 -0.67 -16.65 20.16
CA SER A 288 -1.74 -17.24 19.35
C SER A 288 -1.53 -16.98 17.86
N ILE A 289 -2.08 -17.87 17.04
CA ILE A 289 -2.18 -17.70 15.60
C ILE A 289 -3.53 -17.06 15.29
N TRP A 290 -3.51 -16.00 14.50
CA TRP A 290 -4.66 -15.19 14.14
C TRP A 290 -4.83 -15.14 12.63
N THR A 291 -6.07 -15.21 12.16
CA THR A 291 -6.38 -15.00 10.75
C THR A 291 -7.81 -14.51 10.55
N PHE A 292 -8.02 -13.73 9.50
CA PHE A 292 -9.34 -13.44 8.98
C PHE A 292 -9.75 -14.48 7.93
N SER A 293 -10.95 -15.01 8.08
CA SER A 293 -11.63 -15.76 7.02
C SER A 293 -12.86 -14.96 6.62
N GLU A 294 -12.87 -14.38 5.45
CA GLU A 294 -13.95 -13.49 4.99
C GLU A 294 -14.49 -12.56 6.10
N ASN A 295 -15.49 -13.00 6.86
CA ASN A 295 -16.19 -12.20 7.87
C ASN A 295 -15.95 -12.65 9.32
N ALA A 296 -14.93 -13.45 9.58
CA ALA A 296 -14.63 -13.92 10.94
C ALA A 296 -13.15 -13.77 11.29
N LEU A 297 -12.88 -13.36 12.52
CA LEU A 297 -11.56 -13.45 13.14
C LEU A 297 -11.44 -14.76 13.91
N HIS A 298 -10.52 -15.59 13.49
CA HIS A 298 -10.14 -16.81 14.19
C HIS A 298 -8.88 -16.60 15.02
N GLY A 299 -8.83 -17.24 16.17
CA GLY A 299 -7.68 -17.27 17.06
C GLY A 299 -7.46 -18.66 17.63
N TRP A 300 -6.23 -19.16 17.55
CA TRP A 300 -5.86 -20.46 18.11
C TRP A 300 -4.62 -20.35 18.98
N LEU A 301 -4.64 -21.06 20.08
CA LEU A 301 -3.45 -21.29 20.88
C LEU A 301 -2.41 -22.10 20.07
N ARG A 302 -1.16 -22.05 20.47
CA ARG A 302 -0.07 -22.84 19.86
C ARG A 302 -0.38 -24.33 19.72
N SER A 303 -1.18 -24.88 20.64
CA SER A 303 -1.64 -26.27 20.63
C SER A 303 -2.71 -26.58 19.57
N GLY A 304 -3.17 -25.61 18.81
CA GLY A 304 -4.31 -25.73 17.90
C GLY A 304 -5.68 -25.57 18.58
N ALA A 305 -5.75 -25.53 19.90
CA ALA A 305 -7.03 -25.28 20.57
C ALA A 305 -7.54 -23.87 20.26
N THR A 306 -8.83 -23.77 19.95
CA THR A 306 -9.49 -22.47 19.74
C THR A 306 -9.35 -21.60 20.98
N ARG A 307 -8.96 -20.34 20.78
CA ARG A 307 -8.87 -19.38 21.87
C ARG A 307 -10.27 -19.04 22.41
N PRO A 308 -10.49 -19.00 23.73
CA PRO A 308 -11.79 -18.63 24.29
C PRO A 308 -12.32 -17.31 23.73
N GLY A 309 -13.61 -17.25 23.41
CA GLY A 309 -14.26 -16.11 22.81
C GLY A 309 -14.06 -15.96 21.29
N TYR A 310 -13.44 -16.90 20.61
CA TYR A 310 -13.27 -16.89 19.15
C TYR A 310 -13.87 -18.14 18.52
N PRO A 311 -14.28 -18.11 17.22
CA PRO A 311 -14.18 -16.96 16.30
C PRO A 311 -15.15 -15.83 16.63
N GLN A 312 -14.76 -14.58 16.28
CA GLN A 312 -15.63 -13.41 16.31
C GLN A 312 -16.08 -13.05 14.90
N PHE A 313 -17.39 -12.83 14.72
CA PHE A 313 -17.99 -12.56 13.42
C PHE A 313 -18.36 -11.07 13.26
N VAL A 314 -18.22 -10.57 12.05
CA VAL A 314 -18.72 -9.26 11.61
C VAL A 314 -19.61 -9.42 10.38
N ASN A 315 -20.32 -8.37 9.97
CA ASN A 315 -21.22 -8.45 8.82
C ASN A 315 -20.57 -8.10 7.47
N ALA A 316 -19.23 -8.09 7.42
CA ALA A 316 -18.50 -7.69 6.23
C ALA A 316 -17.24 -8.54 6.02
N ARG A 317 -16.73 -8.53 4.79
CA ARG A 317 -15.46 -9.18 4.44
C ARG A 317 -14.30 -8.30 4.88
N PHE A 318 -13.35 -8.89 5.62
CA PHE A 318 -12.08 -8.24 5.93
C PHE A 318 -11.18 -8.11 4.68
N THR A 319 -10.44 -7.02 4.58
CA THR A 319 -9.64 -6.66 3.40
C THR A 319 -8.15 -6.68 3.63
N ASN A 320 -7.70 -6.84 4.87
CA ASN A 320 -6.29 -6.93 5.26
C ASN A 320 -6.03 -8.11 6.20
N SER A 321 -4.76 -8.41 6.46
CA SER A 321 -4.34 -9.33 7.53
C SER A 321 -4.64 -8.73 8.91
N PRO A 322 -4.82 -9.55 9.97
CA PRO A 322 -5.00 -9.05 11.33
C PRO A 322 -3.87 -8.10 11.74
N LEU A 323 -4.21 -6.88 12.12
CA LEU A 323 -3.28 -5.91 12.68
C LEU A 323 -3.38 -5.95 14.20
N ILE A 324 -2.29 -6.33 14.88
CA ILE A 324 -2.26 -6.47 16.33
C ILE A 324 -1.41 -5.34 16.91
N PHE A 325 -2.02 -4.54 17.76
CA PHE A 325 -1.35 -3.53 18.55
C PHE A 325 -2.20 -3.18 19.78
N ASP A 326 -1.59 -2.61 20.81
CA ASP A 326 -2.26 -2.20 22.05
C ASP A 326 -3.17 -3.30 22.64
N ASN A 327 -2.73 -4.54 22.53
CA ASN A 327 -3.46 -5.73 22.98
C ASN A 327 -4.84 -5.93 22.35
N GLN A 328 -5.02 -5.49 21.09
CA GLN A 328 -6.24 -5.60 20.30
C GLN A 328 -5.93 -6.06 18.88
N ILE A 329 -6.94 -6.55 18.19
CA ILE A 329 -6.86 -6.92 16.78
C ILE A 329 -7.76 -5.99 15.98
N THR A 330 -7.17 -5.33 14.99
CA THR A 330 -7.90 -4.40 14.12
C THR A 330 -7.87 -4.89 12.67
N GLY A 331 -8.99 -4.71 11.98
CA GLY A 331 -9.12 -5.01 10.55
C GLY A 331 -9.95 -3.97 9.83
N SER A 332 -9.59 -3.69 8.59
CA SER A 332 -10.41 -2.94 7.64
C SER A 332 -11.37 -3.87 6.91
N ALA A 333 -12.52 -3.37 6.51
CA ALA A 333 -13.54 -4.20 5.89
C ALA A 333 -14.21 -3.53 4.67
N ALA A 334 -14.84 -4.36 3.85
CA ALA A 334 -15.47 -3.97 2.60
C ALA A 334 -16.72 -3.09 2.76
N ASP A 335 -17.27 -3.00 3.97
CA ASP A 335 -18.41 -2.13 4.30
C ASP A 335 -18.02 -0.70 4.70
N GLY A 336 -16.73 -0.38 4.64
CA GLY A 336 -16.21 0.94 5.01
C GLY A 336 -15.97 1.16 6.50
N TYR A 337 -15.96 0.09 7.29
CA TYR A 337 -15.68 0.14 8.73
C TYR A 337 -14.28 -0.39 9.06
N LEU A 338 -13.71 0.18 10.12
CA LEU A 338 -12.64 -0.43 10.90
C LEU A 338 -13.26 -1.21 12.06
N TYR A 339 -12.82 -2.43 12.28
CA TYR A 339 -13.24 -3.27 13.39
C TYR A 339 -12.08 -3.47 14.36
N SER A 340 -12.34 -3.28 15.65
CA SER A 340 -11.42 -3.60 16.74
C SER A 340 -12.02 -4.70 17.61
N ILE A 341 -11.25 -5.76 17.83
CA ILE A 341 -11.71 -7.01 18.45
C ILE A 341 -10.75 -7.39 19.58
N GLY A 342 -11.28 -7.55 20.79
CA GLY A 342 -10.50 -7.92 21.96
C GLY A 342 -11.27 -7.73 23.26
N GLN A 343 -10.58 -7.80 24.39
CA GLN A 343 -11.21 -7.59 25.71
C GLN A 343 -11.55 -6.11 25.95
N ASN A 344 -10.69 -5.21 25.47
CA ASN A 344 -10.89 -3.77 25.56
C ASN A 344 -10.72 -3.14 24.17
N PRO A 345 -11.67 -3.37 23.24
CA PRO A 345 -11.50 -2.90 21.87
C PRO A 345 -11.43 -1.37 21.81
N LEU A 346 -10.68 -0.89 20.82
CA LEU A 346 -10.52 0.54 20.53
C LEU A 346 -11.86 1.21 20.19
N PHE A 347 -11.83 2.50 19.89
CA PHE A 347 -12.99 3.28 19.45
C PHE A 347 -14.06 3.42 20.55
N SER A 348 -13.65 3.93 21.71
CA SER A 348 -14.55 4.17 22.86
C SER A 348 -15.78 5.02 22.52
N ASP A 349 -15.63 5.91 21.53
CA ASP A 349 -16.69 6.81 21.06
C ASP A 349 -17.51 6.26 19.88
N SER A 350 -17.28 4.98 19.51
CA SER A 350 -17.99 4.35 18.40
C SER A 350 -19.45 3.99 18.74
N LEU A 351 -20.31 4.05 17.72
CA LEU A 351 -21.76 3.86 17.87
C LEU A 351 -22.20 2.39 17.99
N ALA A 352 -21.35 1.44 17.61
CA ALA A 352 -21.73 0.02 17.60
C ALA A 352 -20.76 -0.82 18.45
N THR A 353 -21.32 -1.53 19.42
CA THR A 353 -20.61 -2.53 20.20
C THR A 353 -21.35 -3.86 20.09
N ILE A 354 -20.65 -4.88 19.62
CA ILE A 354 -21.15 -6.25 19.61
C ILE A 354 -20.41 -6.98 20.73
N ASN A 355 -21.13 -7.40 21.76
CA ASN A 355 -20.55 -8.12 22.89
C ASN A 355 -20.82 -9.62 22.73
N SER A 356 -19.82 -10.43 23.05
CA SER A 356 -19.99 -11.88 23.24
C SER A 356 -20.06 -12.23 24.71
N GLU A 357 -20.64 -13.38 25.04
CA GLU A 357 -20.73 -13.88 26.43
C GLU A 357 -19.34 -14.19 27.05
N ASP A 358 -18.27 -14.24 26.23
CA ASP A 358 -16.92 -14.67 26.61
C ASP A 358 -15.94 -13.53 26.87
N SER A 359 -16.38 -12.37 27.34
CA SER A 359 -15.51 -11.20 27.61
C SER A 359 -14.76 -10.59 26.42
N VAL A 360 -14.88 -11.13 25.21
CA VAL A 360 -14.36 -10.53 23.98
C VAL A 360 -15.44 -9.70 23.33
N SER A 361 -15.10 -8.46 22.97
CA SER A 361 -16.03 -7.52 22.34
C SER A 361 -15.53 -7.10 20.96
N VAL A 362 -16.47 -6.72 20.10
CA VAL A 362 -16.22 -6.15 18.80
C VAL A 362 -16.75 -4.74 18.78
N ARG A 363 -15.91 -3.77 18.41
CA ARG A 363 -16.31 -2.38 18.13
C ARG A 363 -16.01 -2.06 16.68
N SER A 364 -16.80 -1.15 16.12
CA SER A 364 -16.62 -0.69 14.76
C SER A 364 -16.63 0.82 14.68
N LEU A 365 -15.77 1.36 13.83
CA LEU A 365 -15.69 2.78 13.50
C LEU A 365 -16.06 2.94 12.02
N TYR A 366 -17.12 3.67 11.73
CA TYR A 366 -17.45 4.05 10.37
C TYR A 366 -16.44 5.05 9.83
N VAL A 367 -15.86 4.74 8.67
CA VAL A 367 -14.83 5.56 8.02
C VAL A 367 -15.35 6.14 6.71
N SER A 368 -15.93 5.32 5.87
CA SER A 368 -16.25 5.68 4.48
C SER A 368 -17.48 4.92 3.98
N ASN A 369 -18.18 5.48 2.99
CA ASN A 369 -19.20 4.76 2.23
C ASN A 369 -18.60 3.87 1.12
N SER A 370 -17.29 3.74 1.07
CA SER A 370 -16.53 2.93 0.13
C SER A 370 -15.76 1.85 0.89
N GLU A 371 -15.46 0.75 0.23
CA GLU A 371 -14.62 -0.33 0.76
C GLU A 371 -13.28 0.23 1.26
N LEU A 372 -12.85 -0.22 2.44
CA LEU A 372 -11.49 0.04 2.93
C LEU A 372 -10.58 -1.08 2.44
N ASN A 373 -9.42 -0.73 1.90
CA ASN A 373 -8.49 -1.72 1.36
C ASN A 373 -7.28 -2.02 2.25
N SER A 374 -7.04 -1.19 3.26
CA SER A 374 -5.94 -1.41 4.20
C SER A 374 -6.12 -0.63 5.50
N VAL A 375 -5.44 -1.09 6.54
CA VAL A 375 -5.20 -0.35 7.78
C VAL A 375 -3.78 -0.59 8.23
N SER A 376 -3.11 0.45 8.73
CA SER A 376 -1.80 0.41 9.36
C SER A 376 -1.81 1.16 10.68
N TYR A 377 -0.80 0.92 11.51
CA TYR A 377 -0.62 1.57 12.80
C TYR A 377 0.75 2.21 12.88
N GLN A 378 0.79 3.43 13.39
CA GLN A 378 2.01 4.20 13.57
C GLN A 378 2.03 4.81 14.96
N GLU A 379 3.15 4.63 15.66
CA GLU A 379 3.32 5.12 17.02
C GLU A 379 3.98 6.49 17.05
N ASN A 380 3.60 7.29 18.05
CA ASN A 380 4.35 8.47 18.45
C ASN A 380 4.51 9.55 17.37
N ILE A 381 3.49 9.71 16.51
CA ILE A 381 3.48 10.70 15.42
C ILE A 381 3.28 12.11 15.99
N LEU A 382 4.12 13.05 15.55
CA LEU A 382 4.02 14.46 15.90
C LEU A 382 2.93 15.13 15.08
N LEU A 383 1.97 15.75 15.75
CA LEU A 383 0.83 16.43 15.18
C LEU A 383 0.77 17.88 15.64
N ASN A 384 0.08 18.73 14.87
CA ASN A 384 -0.23 20.11 15.22
C ASN A 384 -1.75 20.31 15.21
N ASP A 385 -2.33 20.82 16.30
CA ASP A 385 -3.75 21.18 16.38
C ASP A 385 -4.02 22.68 16.27
N SER A 386 -3.07 23.43 15.72
CA SER A 386 -3.03 24.90 15.60
C SER A 386 -2.76 25.66 16.91
N THR A 387 -2.76 25.01 18.05
CA THR A 387 -2.50 25.63 19.36
C THR A 387 -1.22 25.08 19.99
N GLN A 388 -0.90 23.80 19.73
CA GLN A 388 0.27 23.14 20.29
C GLN A 388 0.68 21.90 19.47
N PHE A 389 1.94 21.56 19.54
CA PHE A 389 2.43 20.27 19.06
C PHE A 389 2.20 19.18 20.12
N TYR A 390 1.75 18.01 19.68
CA TYR A 390 1.54 16.86 20.53
C TYR A 390 1.83 15.56 19.76
N ARG A 391 2.12 14.50 20.50
CA ARG A 391 2.36 13.18 19.89
C ARG A 391 1.18 12.26 20.11
N ASN A 392 0.88 11.45 19.12
CA ASN A 392 -0.19 10.47 19.20
C ASN A 392 0.15 9.22 18.39
N ASP A 393 -0.50 8.12 18.76
CA ASP A 393 -0.51 6.90 17.98
C ASP A 393 -1.68 6.95 17.01
N LEU A 394 -1.43 6.58 15.76
CA LEU A 394 -2.40 6.72 14.70
C LEU A 394 -2.72 5.39 14.01
N LEU A 395 -3.99 5.18 13.75
CA LEU A 395 -4.49 4.24 12.76
C LEU A 395 -4.66 4.96 11.44
N ILE A 396 -4.02 4.45 10.40
CA ILE A 396 -4.09 5.00 9.06
C ILE A 396 -4.85 4.00 8.19
N THR A 397 -5.89 4.45 7.55
CA THR A 397 -6.66 3.61 6.62
C THR A 397 -6.92 4.35 5.32
N GLN A 398 -7.09 3.58 4.26
CA GLN A 398 -7.46 4.11 2.96
C GLN A 398 -8.66 3.37 2.39
N SER A 399 -9.49 4.11 1.68
CA SER A 399 -10.61 3.54 0.94
C SER A 399 -10.24 3.31 -0.53
N VAL A 400 -10.88 2.37 -1.16
CA VAL A 400 -10.67 2.02 -2.59
C VAL A 400 -10.78 3.25 -3.50
N ASN A 401 -11.61 4.22 -3.15
CA ASN A 401 -11.76 5.46 -3.94
C ASN A 401 -10.65 6.50 -3.75
N GLY A 402 -9.62 6.19 -2.94
CA GLY A 402 -8.44 7.04 -2.75
C GLY A 402 -8.53 8.07 -1.64
N SER A 403 -9.48 7.93 -0.71
CA SER A 403 -9.52 8.76 0.50
C SER A 403 -8.68 8.12 1.61
N LEU A 404 -7.89 8.92 2.29
CA LEU A 404 -7.03 8.56 3.41
C LEU A 404 -7.59 9.15 4.69
N PHE A 405 -7.54 8.38 5.76
CA PHE A 405 -8.07 8.79 7.08
C PHE A 405 -7.09 8.37 8.17
N LEU A 406 -6.79 9.30 9.04
CA LEU A 406 -5.92 9.09 10.20
C LEU A 406 -6.75 9.27 11.48
N TYR A 407 -6.83 8.22 12.28
CA TYR A 407 -7.58 8.19 13.54
C TYR A 407 -6.65 7.94 14.71
N ASN A 408 -6.97 8.52 15.85
CA ASN A 408 -6.37 8.07 17.10
C ASN A 408 -7.08 6.81 17.64
N LYS A 409 -6.58 6.26 18.75
CA LYS A 409 -7.10 5.03 19.38
C LYS A 409 -8.57 5.17 19.84
N GLU A 410 -9.01 6.36 20.18
CA GLU A 410 -10.40 6.64 20.61
C GLU A 410 -11.35 6.68 19.41
N GLY A 411 -10.86 6.69 18.18
CA GLY A 411 -11.66 6.80 16.95
C GLY A 411 -11.89 8.24 16.50
N LYS A 412 -11.18 9.21 17.06
CA LYS A 412 -11.27 10.61 16.62
C LYS A 412 -10.41 10.82 15.37
N LEU A 413 -11.04 11.33 14.32
CA LEU A 413 -10.38 11.71 13.08
C LEU A 413 -9.38 12.84 13.34
N ARG A 414 -8.15 12.70 12.84
CA ARG A 414 -7.05 13.67 12.97
C ARG A 414 -6.71 14.34 11.67
N LEU A 415 -6.66 13.55 10.59
CA LEU A 415 -6.29 14.02 9.27
C LEU A 415 -7.09 13.26 8.21
N THR A 416 -7.41 13.95 7.13
CA THR A 416 -7.99 13.35 5.93
C THR A 416 -7.26 13.90 4.71
N GLU A 417 -6.81 12.99 3.85
CA GLU A 417 -6.20 13.33 2.58
C GLU A 417 -6.88 12.61 1.42
N SER A 418 -6.62 13.04 0.21
CA SER A 418 -7.17 12.42 -0.99
C SER A 418 -6.10 12.28 -2.07
N LEU A 419 -6.02 11.09 -2.65
CA LEU A 419 -5.20 10.82 -3.83
C LEU A 419 -5.80 11.44 -5.11
N GLY A 420 -7.09 11.85 -5.08
CA GLY A 420 -7.81 12.26 -6.28
C GLY A 420 -8.14 11.13 -7.27
N GLN A 421 -7.66 9.94 -7.01
CA GLN A 421 -7.81 8.73 -7.83
C GLN A 421 -7.88 7.50 -6.90
N PRO A 422 -8.28 6.30 -7.38
CA PRO A 422 -8.33 5.10 -6.57
C PRO A 422 -6.99 4.78 -5.91
N SER A 423 -7.04 4.23 -4.70
CA SER A 423 -5.84 3.80 -3.98
C SER A 423 -5.40 2.39 -4.39
N SER A 424 -4.09 2.14 -4.35
CA SER A 424 -3.52 0.82 -4.59
C SER A 424 -3.66 -0.07 -3.34
N GLN A 425 -3.99 -1.34 -3.55
CA GLN A 425 -4.00 -2.34 -2.49
C GLN A 425 -2.58 -2.89 -2.18
N SER A 426 -1.61 -2.61 -3.04
CA SER A 426 -0.25 -3.13 -2.91
C SER A 426 0.60 -2.38 -1.89
N PHE A 427 0.11 -1.27 -1.34
CA PHE A 427 0.83 -0.44 -0.39
C PHE A 427 -0.12 0.15 0.66
N PRO A 428 -0.16 -0.41 1.87
CA PRO A 428 -0.82 0.23 2.99
C PRO A 428 -0.17 1.59 3.29
N PRO A 429 -0.94 2.67 3.52
CA PRO A 429 -0.38 3.96 3.86
C PRO A 429 0.50 3.88 5.10
N GLN A 430 1.59 4.62 5.11
CA GLN A 430 2.52 4.66 6.24
C GLN A 430 3.06 6.07 6.45
N ILE A 431 3.58 6.33 7.65
CA ILE A 431 4.25 7.59 7.98
C ILE A 431 5.73 7.30 8.20
N ILE A 432 6.58 8.04 7.51
CA ILE A 432 8.03 7.92 7.58
C ILE A 432 8.66 9.26 7.22
N ASP A 433 9.79 9.60 7.83
CA ASP A 433 10.69 10.66 7.36
C ASP A 433 11.40 10.12 6.11
N ILE A 434 10.90 10.50 4.93
CA ILE A 434 11.37 9.91 3.66
C ILE A 434 12.56 10.70 3.08
N ASN A 435 12.64 12.00 3.33
CA ASN A 435 13.67 12.91 2.80
C ASN A 435 14.77 13.24 3.82
N ALA A 436 14.72 12.64 5.02
CA ALA A 436 15.66 12.81 6.12
C ALA A 436 15.78 14.27 6.64
N ASP A 437 14.69 15.05 6.55
CA ASP A 437 14.61 16.43 7.06
C ASP A 437 14.13 16.52 8.52
N GLN A 438 13.85 15.37 9.17
CA GLN A 438 13.30 15.15 10.50
C GLN A 438 11.80 15.41 10.64
N ASN A 439 11.10 15.82 9.59
CA ASN A 439 9.66 15.81 9.54
C ASN A 439 9.16 14.41 9.12
N GLN A 440 7.90 14.17 9.27
CA GLN A 440 7.30 12.87 8.94
C GLN A 440 6.28 13.04 7.83
N GLU A 441 6.40 12.23 6.78
CA GLU A 441 5.48 12.24 5.66
C GLU A 441 4.51 11.07 5.72
N LEU A 442 3.24 11.36 5.45
CA LEU A 442 2.22 10.37 5.13
C LEU A 442 2.39 9.95 3.67
N LEU A 443 2.65 8.68 3.47
CA LEU A 443 2.84 8.09 2.14
C LEU A 443 1.64 7.24 1.76
N ALA A 444 1.18 7.40 0.53
CA ALA A 444 0.13 6.56 -0.04
C ALA A 444 0.31 6.38 -1.55
N LEU A 445 -0.07 5.20 -2.04
CA LEU A 445 0.06 4.82 -3.43
C LEU A 445 -1.29 4.81 -4.13
N ALA A 446 -1.38 5.49 -5.27
CA ALA A 446 -2.53 5.42 -6.14
C ALA A 446 -2.49 4.16 -7.03
N GLU A 447 -3.67 3.68 -7.48
CA GLU A 447 -3.81 2.46 -8.27
C GLU A 447 -3.02 2.51 -9.59
N PHE A 448 -2.92 3.70 -10.20
CA PHE A 448 -2.19 3.88 -11.46
C PHE A 448 -0.68 4.09 -11.28
N GLY A 449 -0.17 3.98 -10.05
CA GLY A 449 1.24 3.87 -9.76
C GLY A 449 1.93 5.17 -9.36
N ARG A 450 1.20 6.19 -8.88
CA ARG A 450 1.80 7.39 -8.31
C ARG A 450 1.91 7.24 -6.79
N LEU A 451 3.11 7.42 -6.26
CA LEU A 451 3.36 7.55 -4.82
C LEU A 451 3.26 9.03 -4.43
N PHE A 452 2.44 9.32 -3.44
CA PHE A 452 2.25 10.65 -2.88
C PHE A 452 2.85 10.73 -1.48
N ALA A 453 3.39 11.90 -1.14
CA ALA A 453 3.90 12.22 0.17
C ALA A 453 3.33 13.56 0.66
N TRP A 454 2.81 13.60 1.88
CA TRP A 454 2.35 14.80 2.57
C TRP A 454 3.08 14.92 3.89
N GLU A 455 3.63 16.10 4.16
CA GLU A 455 4.14 16.41 5.49
C GLU A 455 2.98 16.40 6.51
N VAL A 456 3.11 15.59 7.55
CA VAL A 456 2.02 15.39 8.54
C VAL A 456 1.73 16.65 9.34
N LEU A 457 2.74 17.49 9.61
CA LEU A 457 2.59 18.70 10.41
C LEU A 457 1.91 19.85 9.65
N THR A 458 2.27 20.05 8.40
CA THR A 458 1.76 21.15 7.58
C THR A 458 0.56 20.74 6.73
N GLU A 459 0.33 19.44 6.61
CA GLU A 459 -0.66 18.82 5.71
C GLU A 459 -0.42 19.19 4.24
N GLN A 460 0.79 19.63 3.90
CA GLN A 460 1.15 19.98 2.52
C GLN A 460 1.72 18.79 1.80
N ARG A 461 1.39 18.67 0.52
CA ARG A 461 2.03 17.67 -0.34
C ARG A 461 3.46 18.12 -0.64
N VAL A 462 4.43 17.34 -0.19
CA VAL A 462 5.86 17.63 -0.32
C VAL A 462 6.33 17.24 -1.70
N PHE A 463 6.00 16.02 -2.13
CA PHE A 463 6.33 15.55 -3.47
C PHE A 463 5.42 14.40 -3.91
N SER A 464 5.54 14.03 -5.17
CA SER A 464 5.01 12.78 -5.69
C SER A 464 6.00 12.15 -6.65
N ILE A 465 6.11 10.83 -6.62
CA ILE A 465 6.91 10.09 -7.60
C ILE A 465 5.95 9.51 -8.63
N PRO A 466 5.99 10.03 -9.87
CA PRO A 466 5.12 9.58 -10.94
C PRO A 466 5.77 8.43 -11.67
N THR A 467 5.27 7.23 -11.41
CA THR A 467 5.68 6.08 -12.20
C THR A 467 4.47 5.30 -12.63
N SER A 468 4.39 5.03 -13.89
CA SER A 468 3.30 4.24 -14.44
C SER A 468 3.35 2.81 -13.92
N GLY A 469 2.27 2.39 -13.23
CA GLY A 469 2.11 1.01 -12.76
C GLY A 469 2.94 0.63 -11.54
N MET A 470 3.32 1.61 -10.68
CA MET A 470 4.02 1.31 -9.43
C MET A 470 3.19 0.37 -8.56
N LYS A 471 3.84 -0.71 -8.10
CA LYS A 471 3.28 -1.67 -7.14
C LYS A 471 4.33 -2.06 -6.13
N TYR A 472 3.88 -2.42 -4.94
CA TYR A 472 4.70 -2.97 -3.85
C TYR A 472 5.93 -2.13 -3.50
N PRO A 473 5.82 -0.80 -3.32
CA PRO A 473 6.98 0.01 -2.96
C PRO A 473 7.53 -0.39 -1.57
N ILE A 474 8.86 -0.39 -1.48
CA ILE A 474 9.61 -0.52 -0.24
C ILE A 474 10.44 0.74 -0.10
N ILE A 475 10.43 1.35 1.07
CA ILE A 475 11.19 2.55 1.39
C ILE A 475 12.05 2.25 2.59
N THR A 476 13.36 2.34 2.42
CA THR A 476 14.34 2.04 3.46
C THR A 476 15.70 2.65 3.10
N ASP A 477 16.56 2.77 4.07
CA ASP A 477 17.98 3.05 3.88
C ASP A 477 18.68 1.71 3.59
N LEU A 478 18.94 1.44 2.31
CA LEU A 478 19.54 0.17 1.85
C LEU A 478 21.04 0.09 2.07
N ASN A 479 21.72 1.23 1.94
CA ASN A 479 23.18 1.30 1.95
C ASN A 479 23.76 1.81 3.27
N GLY A 480 22.89 2.25 4.20
CA GLY A 480 23.30 2.74 5.52
C GLY A 480 23.87 4.16 5.49
N ASP A 481 23.63 4.95 4.43
CA ASP A 481 24.14 6.32 4.31
C ASP A 481 23.20 7.37 4.94
N GLY A 482 22.03 6.93 5.40
CA GLY A 482 20.99 7.72 6.04
C GLY A 482 20.04 8.40 5.05
N GLN A 483 20.18 8.19 3.74
CA GLN A 483 19.15 8.51 2.76
C GLN A 483 18.21 7.31 2.61
N LYS A 484 17.02 7.56 2.08
CA LYS A 484 16.06 6.48 1.81
C LYS A 484 16.10 6.12 0.34
N GLU A 485 16.09 4.84 0.07
CA GLU A 485 15.81 4.31 -1.25
C GLU A 485 14.36 3.84 -1.35
N LEU A 486 13.79 4.08 -2.51
CA LEU A 486 12.50 3.54 -2.93
C LEU A 486 12.74 2.44 -3.96
N ILE A 487 12.24 1.24 -3.68
CA ILE A 487 12.25 0.13 -4.63
C ILE A 487 10.81 -0.20 -4.95
N ALA A 488 10.45 -0.28 -6.23
CA ALA A 488 9.11 -0.66 -6.62
C ALA A 488 9.07 -1.33 -8.00
N GLN A 489 8.08 -2.17 -8.21
CA GLN A 489 7.70 -2.59 -9.55
C GLN A 489 7.13 -1.39 -10.31
N THR A 490 7.48 -1.28 -11.59
CA THR A 490 6.89 -0.36 -12.57
C THR A 490 6.54 -1.13 -13.85
N ARG A 491 5.96 -0.47 -14.83
CA ARG A 491 5.72 -1.09 -16.16
C ARG A 491 7.00 -1.52 -16.86
N GLU A 492 8.12 -0.86 -16.59
CA GLU A 492 9.40 -1.13 -17.25
C GLU A 492 10.23 -2.19 -16.53
N GLY A 493 9.88 -2.48 -15.27
CA GLY A 493 10.59 -3.46 -14.45
C GLY A 493 10.65 -3.08 -12.97
N LEU A 494 11.56 -3.70 -12.25
CA LEU A 494 11.88 -3.31 -10.88
C LEU A 494 12.84 -2.12 -10.92
N ARG A 495 12.52 -1.05 -10.23
CA ARG A 495 13.31 0.18 -10.16
C ARG A 495 13.72 0.51 -8.75
N CYS A 496 14.85 1.18 -8.64
CA CYS A 496 15.33 1.77 -7.40
C CYS A 496 15.63 3.25 -7.61
N TRP A 497 15.20 4.07 -6.66
CA TRP A 497 15.49 5.51 -6.61
C TRP A 497 16.06 5.85 -5.25
N THR A 498 17.03 6.75 -5.21
CA THR A 498 17.43 7.47 -3.99
C THR A 498 16.53 8.68 -3.81
N ILE A 499 16.04 8.90 -2.60
CA ILE A 499 15.29 10.10 -2.24
C ILE A 499 16.27 11.16 -1.76
N ASN A 500 16.27 12.30 -2.41
CA ASN A 500 17.19 13.40 -2.09
C ASN A 500 16.82 14.04 -0.75
N ARG A 501 17.81 14.44 0.02
CA ARG A 501 17.63 15.29 1.18
C ARG A 501 17.30 16.70 0.74
N GLU A 502 16.29 17.31 1.33
CA GLU A 502 16.02 18.74 1.19
C GLU A 502 16.97 19.60 2.02
#